data_4eb1574edca648ee55a88c99241844e9
#
_entry.id   4eb1574edca648ee55a88c99241844e9
#
_cell.length_a   1.000
_cell.length_b   1.000
_cell.length_c   1.000
_cell.angle_alpha   90.00
_cell.angle_beta   90.00
_cell.angle_gamma   90.00
#
_symmetry.space_group_name_H-M   'P 1'
#
loop_
_entity.id
_entity.type
_entity.pdbx_description
1 polymer ?
#
loop_
_entity_poly.entity_id
_entity_poly.type
_entity_poly.pdbx_seq_one_letter_code
_entity_poly.pdbx_strand_id
1 'polypeptide(L)'
;LLANEQGRKIILQPDEKFVYTAYCNTFYALTKNEKYRVKAYFYPDAKDDYVIKSANEVTITIIPVPQFAMRTGIIKHERKVTPSEVVMLALMAEKNKQWENVVKYINIEKFIYAYSEFARRYSTTNDYERLIVQQDFINFITKERPDYLIDFSILGEQIIPQTNVAYVDVKVKRWGPRFPAIMKYRYTLEPYKDFWVIVNLDASIVKE
;
A
#
# COMPACT_ATOMS: atom_id res chain seq x y z
N LEU A 1 -20.12 -11.76 10.79
CA LEU A 1 -20.14 -13.23 10.92
C LEU A 1 -19.08 -13.79 9.98
N LEU A 2 -17.85 -13.95 10.49
CA LEU A 2 -16.76 -14.64 9.79
C LEU A 2 -17.02 -16.14 9.93
N ALA A 3 -17.66 -16.72 8.91
CA ALA A 3 -17.81 -18.15 8.81
C ALA A 3 -16.50 -18.74 8.24
N ASN A 4 -15.96 -19.72 8.96
CA ASN A 4 -14.95 -20.70 8.49
C ASN A 4 -13.52 -20.21 8.18
N GLU A 5 -12.87 -19.52 9.11
CA GLU A 5 -11.43 -19.76 9.26
C GLU A 5 -11.22 -20.82 10.37
N GLN A 6 -10.75 -21.98 9.99
CA GLN A 6 -10.27 -22.99 10.94
C GLN A 6 -9.18 -22.32 11.78
N GLY A 7 -9.46 -22.10 13.05
CA GLY A 7 -8.55 -21.45 13.98
C GLY A 7 -7.19 -22.15 13.97
N ARG A 8 -6.16 -21.45 13.58
CA ARG A 8 -4.79 -21.98 13.61
C ARG A 8 -4.30 -21.92 15.05
N LYS A 9 -3.98 -23.08 15.63
CA LYS A 9 -3.37 -23.14 16.95
C LYS A 9 -1.97 -22.55 16.90
N ILE A 10 -1.72 -21.52 17.70
CA ILE A 10 -0.41 -20.88 17.87
C ILE A 10 0.08 -21.25 19.27
N ILE A 11 1.26 -21.83 19.38
CA ILE A 11 1.92 -22.14 20.65
C ILE A 11 3.09 -21.18 20.79
N LEU A 12 3.07 -20.34 21.82
CA LEU A 12 4.15 -19.42 22.15
C LEU A 12 5.03 -20.01 23.23
N GLN A 13 6.34 -19.94 23.07
CA GLN A 13 7.32 -20.25 24.09
C GLN A 13 7.43 -19.08 25.07
N PRO A 14 8.01 -19.29 26.27
CA PRO A 14 8.32 -18.18 27.17
C PRO A 14 9.10 -17.09 26.43
N ASP A 15 8.73 -15.83 26.64
CA ASP A 15 9.29 -14.63 25.99
C ASP A 15 9.01 -14.45 24.49
N GLU A 16 8.32 -15.38 23.83
CA GLU A 16 7.85 -15.17 22.46
C GLU A 16 6.67 -14.20 22.40
N LYS A 17 6.64 -13.39 21.34
CA LYS A 17 5.57 -12.42 21.07
C LYS A 17 4.84 -12.77 19.78
N PHE A 18 3.54 -12.83 19.83
CA PHE A 18 2.70 -12.88 18.64
C PHE A 18 2.22 -11.48 18.29
N VAL A 19 2.49 -11.06 17.06
CA VAL A 19 2.04 -9.76 16.55
C VAL A 19 1.02 -10.00 15.44
N TYR A 20 -0.16 -9.45 15.62
CA TYR A 20 -1.22 -9.46 14.61
C TYR A 20 -1.56 -8.04 14.21
N THR A 21 -1.54 -7.77 12.90
CA THR A 21 -1.91 -6.46 12.37
C THR A 21 -3.26 -6.57 11.67
N ALA A 22 -4.20 -5.76 12.10
CA ALA A 22 -5.52 -5.67 11.50
C ALA A 22 -5.84 -4.22 11.09
N TYR A 23 -6.46 -4.08 9.94
CA TYR A 23 -6.89 -2.77 9.45
C TYR A 23 -8.35 -2.56 9.81
N CYS A 24 -8.63 -1.59 10.69
CA CYS A 24 -9.99 -1.35 11.22
C CYS A 24 -11.03 -1.10 10.11
N ASN A 25 -10.63 -0.45 9.03
CA ASN A 25 -11.50 -0.17 7.88
C ASN A 25 -11.89 -1.43 7.07
N THR A 26 -11.24 -2.57 7.30
CA THR A 26 -11.64 -3.85 6.70
C THR A 26 -12.89 -4.41 7.39
N PHE A 27 -13.07 -4.10 8.67
CA PHE A 27 -14.15 -4.66 9.50
C PHE A 27 -15.27 -3.66 9.79
N TYR A 28 -14.96 -2.36 9.73
CA TYR A 28 -15.88 -1.29 10.11
C TYR A 28 -15.94 -0.22 9.03
N ALA A 29 -17.15 0.24 8.71
CA ALA A 29 -17.36 1.44 7.91
C ALA A 29 -17.05 2.67 8.79
N LEU A 30 -15.85 3.23 8.65
CA LEU A 30 -15.46 4.42 9.38
C LEU A 30 -16.01 5.65 8.67
N THR A 31 -16.90 6.38 9.33
CA THR A 31 -17.47 7.64 8.82
C THR A 31 -16.56 8.83 9.09
N LYS A 32 -16.64 9.84 8.24
CA LYS A 32 -15.84 11.06 8.37
C LYS A 32 -16.38 11.93 9.53
N ASN A 33 -15.51 12.73 10.11
CA ASN A 33 -15.79 13.66 11.23
C ASN A 33 -16.15 13.01 12.57
N GLU A 34 -15.86 11.75 12.75
CA GLU A 34 -16.15 11.07 14.00
C GLU A 34 -14.88 10.68 14.75
N LYS A 35 -15.02 10.55 16.05
CA LYS A 35 -13.99 10.01 16.95
C LYS A 35 -14.33 8.57 17.28
N TYR A 36 -13.37 7.69 17.08
CA TYR A 36 -13.49 6.26 17.37
C TYR A 36 -12.56 5.89 18.51
N ARG A 37 -13.07 5.13 19.46
CA ARG A 37 -12.25 4.46 20.47
C ARG A 37 -11.99 3.03 20.00
N VAL A 38 -10.71 2.69 19.86
CA VAL A 38 -10.26 1.37 19.43
C VAL A 38 -9.73 0.61 20.64
N LYS A 39 -10.33 -0.53 20.92
CA LYS A 39 -9.92 -1.47 21.95
C LYS A 39 -9.87 -2.86 21.34
N ALA A 40 -8.80 -3.59 21.56
CA ALA A 40 -8.65 -4.93 21.04
C ALA A 40 -9.13 -5.96 22.08
N TYR A 41 -9.80 -6.99 21.60
CA TYR A 41 -10.19 -8.16 22.36
C TYR A 41 -9.63 -9.38 21.65
N PHE A 42 -8.90 -10.18 22.37
CA PHE A 42 -8.32 -11.42 21.85
C PHE A 42 -9.00 -12.61 22.52
N TYR A 43 -9.52 -13.52 21.72
CA TYR A 43 -10.15 -14.77 22.15
C TYR A 43 -9.16 -15.90 21.86
N PRO A 44 -8.46 -16.42 22.88
CA PRO A 44 -7.47 -17.49 22.69
C PRO A 44 -8.09 -18.80 22.17
N ASP A 45 -9.30 -19.08 22.58
CA ASP A 45 -10.13 -20.15 22.02
C ASP A 45 -11.50 -19.59 21.64
N ALA A 46 -11.94 -19.88 20.40
CA ALA A 46 -13.26 -19.45 19.91
C ALA A 46 -14.44 -20.16 20.61
N LYS A 47 -14.16 -21.21 21.38
CA LYS A 47 -15.18 -22.00 22.12
C LYS A 47 -15.31 -21.57 23.57
N ASP A 48 -14.35 -20.81 24.09
CA ASP A 48 -14.33 -20.36 25.45
C ASP A 48 -14.76 -18.89 25.54
N ASP A 49 -15.47 -18.55 26.62
CA ASP A 49 -15.84 -17.17 26.93
C ASP A 49 -14.65 -16.33 27.47
N TYR A 50 -13.46 -16.93 27.54
CA TYR A 50 -12.27 -16.25 28.01
C TYR A 50 -11.76 -15.25 26.99
N VAL A 51 -11.65 -13.99 27.40
CA VAL A 51 -11.20 -12.90 26.55
C VAL A 51 -10.07 -12.11 27.22
N ILE A 52 -9.01 -11.88 26.46
CA ILE A 52 -7.93 -10.99 26.83
C ILE A 52 -8.23 -9.61 26.21
N LYS A 53 -8.40 -8.60 27.08
CA LYS A 53 -8.62 -7.21 26.64
C LYS A 53 -7.28 -6.51 26.51
N SER A 54 -7.14 -5.65 25.48
CA SER A 54 -5.95 -4.79 25.40
C SER A 54 -5.83 -3.90 26.62
N ALA A 55 -4.60 -3.73 27.14
CA ALA A 55 -4.31 -2.79 28.22
C ALA A 55 -4.53 -1.34 27.75
N ASN A 56 -4.33 -1.07 26.46
CA ASN A 56 -4.42 0.27 25.87
C ASN A 56 -5.73 0.44 25.10
N GLU A 57 -6.25 1.66 25.14
CA GLU A 57 -7.32 2.15 24.29
C GLU A 57 -6.79 3.33 23.47
N VAL A 58 -7.01 3.32 22.16
CA VAL A 58 -6.54 4.38 21.26
C VAL A 58 -7.76 5.14 20.72
N THR A 59 -7.72 6.46 20.83
CA THR A 59 -8.72 7.32 20.19
C THR A 59 -8.19 7.79 18.84
N ILE A 60 -8.94 7.50 17.78
CA ILE A 60 -8.66 7.98 16.42
C ILE A 60 -9.76 8.94 15.99
N THR A 61 -9.38 10.00 15.27
CA THR A 61 -10.32 10.95 14.68
C THR A 61 -10.21 10.85 13.17
N ILE A 62 -11.33 10.57 12.50
CA ILE A 62 -11.38 10.57 11.04
C ILE A 62 -11.74 11.98 10.57
N ILE A 63 -10.75 12.68 10.05
CA ILE A 63 -10.93 14.02 9.48
C ILE A 63 -11.23 13.88 7.98
N PRO A 64 -12.32 14.46 7.47
CA PRO A 64 -12.54 14.47 6.04
C PRO A 64 -11.48 15.34 5.39
N VAL A 65 -10.76 14.75 4.47
CA VAL A 65 -9.87 15.50 3.60
C VAL A 65 -10.72 15.96 2.41
N PRO A 66 -10.97 17.25 2.20
CA PRO A 66 -11.65 17.73 1.02
C PRO A 66 -10.90 17.25 -0.23
N GLN A 67 -11.59 16.65 -1.18
CA GLN A 67 -10.97 16.20 -2.44
C GLN A 67 -10.22 17.33 -3.15
N PHE A 68 -10.72 18.55 -3.00
CA PHE A 68 -10.08 19.77 -3.48
C PHE A 68 -8.71 20.01 -2.82
N ALA A 69 -8.59 19.79 -1.52
CA ALA A 69 -7.32 19.97 -0.79
C ALA A 69 -6.27 18.90 -1.18
N MET A 70 -6.69 17.68 -1.54
CA MET A 70 -5.79 16.66 -2.12
C MET A 70 -5.26 17.08 -3.49
N ARG A 71 -6.11 17.70 -4.35
CA ARG A 71 -5.71 18.18 -5.68
C ARG A 71 -4.83 19.43 -5.63
N THR A 72 -5.01 20.29 -4.64
CA THR A 72 -4.32 21.59 -4.55
C THR A 72 -3.11 21.58 -3.62
N GLY A 73 -2.79 20.45 -2.97
CA GLY A 73 -1.65 20.37 -2.05
C GLY A 73 -1.78 21.22 -0.77
N ILE A 74 -3.01 21.66 -0.43
CA ILE A 74 -3.28 22.56 0.71
C ILE A 74 -3.32 21.80 2.04
N ILE A 75 -3.25 20.44 2.04
CA ILE A 75 -3.19 19.69 3.27
C ILE A 75 -1.77 19.78 3.83
N LYS A 76 -1.59 20.66 4.80
CA LYS A 76 -0.47 20.56 5.72
C LYS A 76 -0.72 19.33 6.59
N HIS A 77 -0.14 18.20 6.22
CA HIS A 77 -0.01 17.11 7.17
C HIS A 77 0.95 17.57 8.25
N GLU A 78 0.51 17.65 9.49
CA GLU A 78 1.38 17.87 10.63
C GLU A 78 2.44 16.76 10.77
N ARG A 79 2.17 15.60 10.18
CA ARG A 79 3.09 14.48 10.05
C ARG A 79 3.34 14.18 8.57
N LYS A 80 4.60 14.24 8.16
CA LYS A 80 5.03 13.79 6.83
C LYS A 80 4.80 12.29 6.68
N VAL A 81 4.06 11.89 5.66
CA VAL A 81 3.86 10.49 5.30
C VAL A 81 5.20 9.89 4.89
N THR A 82 5.58 8.75 5.47
CA THR A 82 6.85 8.09 5.16
C THR A 82 6.81 7.41 3.79
N PRO A 83 7.96 7.13 3.15
CA PRO A 83 8.00 6.37 1.90
C PRO A 83 7.29 5.02 1.99
N SER A 84 7.48 4.29 3.09
CA SER A 84 6.79 3.01 3.33
C SER A 84 5.28 3.17 3.43
N GLU A 85 4.81 4.23 4.06
CA GLU A 85 3.37 4.53 4.15
C GLU A 85 2.78 4.82 2.75
N VAL A 86 3.50 5.54 1.89
CA VAL A 86 3.06 5.80 0.49
C VAL A 86 2.94 4.49 -0.28
N VAL A 87 3.96 3.62 -0.23
CA VAL A 87 3.92 2.32 -0.90
C VAL A 87 2.81 1.44 -0.35
N MET A 88 2.64 1.41 0.97
CA MET A 88 1.55 0.68 1.61
C MET A 88 0.17 1.16 1.12
N LEU A 89 -0.05 2.48 1.07
CA LEU A 89 -1.31 3.06 0.60
C LEU A 89 -1.57 2.75 -0.88
N ALA A 90 -0.53 2.81 -1.73
CA ALA A 90 -0.63 2.44 -3.14
C ALA A 90 -1.01 0.96 -3.32
N LEU A 91 -0.33 0.04 -2.61
CA LEU A 91 -0.62 -1.39 -2.67
C LEU A 91 -1.99 -1.75 -2.07
N MET A 92 -2.40 -1.09 -1.00
CA MET A 92 -3.76 -1.25 -0.45
C MET A 92 -4.82 -0.79 -1.45
N ALA A 93 -4.60 0.34 -2.13
CA ALA A 93 -5.49 0.83 -3.17
C ALA A 93 -5.57 -0.17 -4.35
N GLU A 94 -4.43 -0.74 -4.77
CA GLU A 94 -4.37 -1.79 -5.79
C GLU A 94 -5.14 -3.04 -5.36
N LYS A 95 -4.88 -3.55 -4.16
CA LYS A 95 -5.56 -4.73 -3.60
C LYS A 95 -7.09 -4.56 -3.57
N ASN A 96 -7.54 -3.34 -3.30
CA ASN A 96 -8.96 -2.98 -3.25
C ASN A 96 -9.51 -2.51 -4.62
N LYS A 97 -8.73 -2.61 -5.70
CA LYS A 97 -9.09 -2.17 -7.06
C LYS A 97 -9.49 -0.68 -7.16
N GLN A 98 -8.95 0.13 -6.26
CA GLN A 98 -9.17 1.58 -6.23
C GLN A 98 -8.12 2.30 -7.10
N TRP A 99 -8.18 2.07 -8.40
CA TRP A 99 -7.13 2.46 -9.36
C TRP A 99 -6.84 3.96 -9.39
N GLU A 100 -7.86 4.80 -9.25
CA GLU A 100 -7.69 6.26 -9.15
C GLU A 100 -6.81 6.66 -7.95
N ASN A 101 -6.90 5.88 -6.85
CA ASN A 101 -6.06 6.12 -5.68
C ASN A 101 -4.63 5.63 -5.90
N VAL A 102 -4.42 4.53 -6.63
CA VAL A 102 -3.07 4.05 -7.00
C VAL A 102 -2.30 5.13 -7.76
N VAL A 103 -2.92 5.72 -8.77
CA VAL A 103 -2.28 6.74 -9.64
C VAL A 103 -1.86 7.99 -8.85
N LYS A 104 -2.56 8.34 -7.76
CA LYS A 104 -2.20 9.50 -6.93
C LYS A 104 -0.84 9.41 -6.26
N TYR A 105 -0.36 8.20 -6.02
CA TYR A 105 0.93 7.95 -5.36
C TYR A 105 2.10 7.81 -6.35
N ILE A 106 1.82 7.88 -7.67
CA ILE A 106 2.78 7.64 -8.73
C ILE A 106 3.09 8.92 -9.50
N ASN A 107 4.37 9.22 -9.71
CA ASN A 107 4.78 10.20 -10.69
C ASN A 107 4.82 9.52 -12.06
N ILE A 108 3.77 9.70 -12.85
CA ILE A 108 3.59 9.02 -14.15
C ILE A 108 4.75 9.30 -15.12
N GLU A 109 5.24 10.55 -15.18
CA GLU A 109 6.31 10.96 -16.09
C GLU A 109 7.63 10.21 -15.85
N LYS A 110 7.91 9.87 -14.59
CA LYS A 110 9.09 9.12 -14.20
C LYS A 110 8.83 7.62 -14.19
N PHE A 111 7.71 7.20 -13.64
CA PHE A 111 7.36 5.79 -13.48
C PHE A 111 7.19 5.04 -14.81
N ILE A 112 6.83 5.76 -15.88
CA ILE A 112 6.70 5.20 -17.23
C ILE A 112 8.00 4.54 -17.70
N TYR A 113 9.16 5.01 -17.23
CA TYR A 113 10.47 4.45 -17.58
C TYR A 113 10.74 3.07 -16.96
N ALA A 114 9.98 2.66 -15.96
CA ALA A 114 10.04 1.30 -15.43
C ALA A 114 9.48 0.24 -16.42
N TYR A 115 8.81 0.69 -17.49
CA TYR A 115 8.18 -0.16 -18.51
C TYR A 115 8.81 0.11 -19.89
N SER A 116 9.69 -0.77 -20.33
CA SER A 116 10.54 -0.57 -21.53
C SER A 116 9.77 -0.19 -22.80
N GLU A 117 8.60 -0.76 -23.04
CA GLU A 117 7.77 -0.43 -24.19
C GLU A 117 7.25 1.02 -24.14
N PHE A 118 6.71 1.41 -23.00
CA PHE A 118 6.20 2.77 -22.80
C PHE A 118 7.35 3.78 -22.73
N ALA A 119 8.47 3.45 -22.09
CA ALA A 119 9.66 4.29 -22.03
C ALA A 119 10.16 4.64 -23.42
N ARG A 120 10.23 3.64 -24.33
CA ARG A 120 10.64 3.86 -25.73
C ARG A 120 9.68 4.81 -26.45
N ARG A 121 8.37 4.57 -26.37
CA ARG A 121 7.35 5.44 -26.98
C ARG A 121 7.45 6.86 -26.45
N TYR A 122 7.52 7.01 -25.14
CA TYR A 122 7.56 8.30 -24.45
C TYR A 122 8.80 9.12 -24.80
N SER A 123 9.97 8.48 -24.98
CA SER A 123 11.23 9.16 -25.32
C SER A 123 11.32 9.61 -26.78
N THR A 124 10.57 8.98 -27.69
CA THR A 124 10.63 9.26 -29.13
C THR A 124 9.52 10.19 -29.62
N THR A 125 8.55 10.55 -28.79
CA THR A 125 7.40 11.36 -29.16
C THR A 125 7.58 12.83 -28.78
N ASN A 126 6.85 13.71 -29.46
CA ASN A 126 6.77 15.14 -29.13
C ASN A 126 5.88 15.37 -27.88
N ASP A 127 5.89 16.58 -27.35
CA ASP A 127 5.23 16.90 -26.08
C ASP A 127 3.71 16.65 -26.10
N TYR A 128 3.04 16.86 -27.23
CA TYR A 128 1.61 16.58 -27.35
C TYR A 128 1.35 15.07 -27.33
N GLU A 129 2.10 14.29 -28.06
CA GLU A 129 1.98 12.84 -28.09
C GLU A 129 2.38 12.19 -26.77
N ARG A 130 3.29 12.80 -25.99
CA ARG A 130 3.64 12.35 -24.64
C ARG A 130 2.43 12.29 -23.71
N LEU A 131 1.51 13.26 -23.81
CA LEU A 131 0.29 13.23 -23.02
C LEU A 131 -0.59 12.03 -23.37
N ILE A 132 -0.64 11.65 -24.64
CA ILE A 132 -1.37 10.46 -25.10
C ILE A 132 -0.69 9.20 -24.54
N VAL A 133 0.64 9.12 -24.64
CA VAL A 133 1.38 7.97 -24.10
C VAL A 133 1.23 7.85 -22.59
N GLN A 134 1.20 8.96 -21.84
CA GLN A 134 0.92 8.96 -20.40
C GLN A 134 -0.49 8.42 -20.11
N GLN A 135 -1.50 8.84 -20.87
CA GLN A 135 -2.86 8.36 -20.69
C GLN A 135 -2.98 6.86 -21.02
N ASP A 136 -2.36 6.40 -22.09
CA ASP A 136 -2.27 4.98 -22.45
C ASP A 136 -1.59 4.18 -21.31
N PHE A 137 -0.53 4.73 -20.74
CA PHE A 137 0.19 4.11 -19.63
C PHE A 137 -0.67 4.04 -18.37
N ILE A 138 -1.38 5.11 -18.02
CA ILE A 138 -2.33 5.09 -16.90
C ILE A 138 -3.38 4.01 -17.13
N ASN A 139 -3.98 3.94 -18.31
CA ASN A 139 -4.96 2.93 -18.65
C ASN A 139 -4.37 1.51 -18.55
N PHE A 140 -3.10 1.34 -18.94
CA PHE A 140 -2.39 0.07 -18.84
C PHE A 140 -2.17 -0.39 -17.40
N ILE A 141 -1.66 0.50 -16.51
CA ILE A 141 -1.37 0.15 -15.12
C ILE A 141 -2.63 0.01 -14.26
N THR A 142 -3.73 0.65 -14.67
CA THR A 142 -5.03 0.59 -13.97
C THR A 142 -5.99 -0.46 -14.54
N LYS A 143 -5.60 -1.12 -15.64
CA LYS A 143 -6.40 -2.20 -16.22
C LYS A 143 -6.42 -3.40 -15.28
N GLU A 144 -7.61 -3.96 -15.08
CA GLU A 144 -7.76 -5.20 -14.33
C GLU A 144 -6.96 -6.33 -15.00
N ARG A 145 -6.14 -7.02 -14.19
CA ARG A 145 -5.26 -8.10 -14.65
C ARG A 145 -5.56 -9.39 -13.91
N PRO A 146 -5.30 -10.56 -14.56
CA PRO A 146 -5.43 -11.84 -13.88
C PRO A 146 -4.42 -12.04 -12.75
N ASP A 147 -3.27 -11.33 -12.78
CA ASP A 147 -2.21 -11.37 -11.78
C ASP A 147 -2.44 -10.39 -10.62
N TYR A 148 -3.63 -10.43 -10.02
CA TYR A 148 -4.00 -9.52 -8.93
C TYR A 148 -3.19 -9.73 -7.67
N LEU A 149 -3.03 -8.66 -6.90
CA LEU A 149 -2.33 -8.65 -5.62
C LEU A 149 -3.17 -9.39 -4.57
N ILE A 150 -2.61 -10.47 -4.00
CA ILE A 150 -3.23 -11.25 -2.93
C ILE A 150 -2.85 -10.64 -1.58
N ASP A 151 -1.53 -10.43 -1.38
CA ASP A 151 -1.00 -9.95 -0.12
C ASP A 151 0.37 -9.30 -0.30
N PHE A 152 0.79 -8.49 0.68
CA PHE A 152 2.10 -7.86 0.69
C PHE A 152 2.59 -7.58 2.10
N SER A 153 3.90 -7.46 2.25
CA SER A 153 4.56 -7.03 3.49
C SER A 153 5.77 -6.14 3.16
N ILE A 154 5.86 -5.01 3.86
CA ILE A 154 7.03 -4.13 3.78
C ILE A 154 8.20 -4.86 4.46
N LEU A 155 9.32 -4.98 3.76
CA LEU A 155 10.53 -5.62 4.25
C LEU A 155 11.52 -4.61 4.85
N GLY A 156 11.53 -3.39 4.32
CA GLY A 156 12.41 -2.33 4.80
C GLY A 156 12.25 -1.04 4.02
N GLU A 157 12.77 0.02 4.62
CA GLU A 157 12.84 1.36 4.06
C GLU A 157 14.25 1.89 4.22
N GLN A 158 14.78 2.54 3.19
CA GLN A 158 16.06 3.22 3.20
C GLN A 158 15.91 4.59 2.53
N ILE A 159 16.25 5.64 3.24
CA ILE A 159 16.32 7.00 2.68
C ILE A 159 17.79 7.36 2.48
N ILE A 160 18.13 7.86 1.30
CA ILE A 160 19.47 8.32 0.95
C ILE A 160 19.48 9.86 1.06
N PRO A 161 20.04 10.43 2.14
CA PRO A 161 19.97 11.88 2.37
C PRO A 161 20.63 12.72 1.27
N GLN A 162 21.69 12.19 0.66
CA GLN A 162 22.48 12.91 -0.36
C GLN A 162 21.70 13.17 -1.65
N THR A 163 20.84 12.24 -2.04
CA THR A 163 20.04 12.31 -3.26
C THR A 163 18.57 12.58 -2.97
N ASN A 164 18.19 12.57 -1.70
CA ASN A 164 16.79 12.67 -1.26
C ASN A 164 15.87 11.65 -1.96
N VAL A 165 16.39 10.43 -2.15
CA VAL A 165 15.67 9.29 -2.74
C VAL A 165 15.42 8.27 -1.65
N ALA A 166 14.25 7.64 -1.68
CA ALA A 166 13.93 6.55 -0.79
C ALA A 166 13.72 5.24 -1.57
N TYR A 167 14.15 4.14 -0.96
CA TYR A 167 13.88 2.78 -1.43
C TYR A 167 13.01 2.07 -0.41
N VAL A 168 11.97 1.40 -0.91
CA VAL A 168 11.10 0.57 -0.10
C VAL A 168 11.04 -0.83 -0.70
N ASP A 169 11.55 -1.79 0.06
CA ASP A 169 11.50 -3.21 -0.30
C ASP A 169 10.21 -3.84 0.21
N VAL A 170 9.54 -4.57 -0.67
CA VAL A 170 8.25 -5.21 -0.37
C VAL A 170 8.24 -6.65 -0.87
N LYS A 171 7.81 -7.57 -0.03
CA LYS A 171 7.43 -8.91 -0.46
C LYS A 171 5.98 -8.88 -0.90
N VAL A 172 5.68 -9.28 -2.13
CA VAL A 172 4.33 -9.33 -2.68
C VAL A 172 3.96 -10.75 -3.06
N LYS A 173 2.71 -11.12 -2.82
CA LYS A 173 2.11 -12.35 -3.28
C LYS A 173 1.05 -12.00 -4.31
N ARG A 174 1.24 -12.46 -5.54
CA ARG A 174 0.30 -12.24 -6.64
C ARG A 174 -0.25 -13.54 -7.17
N TRP A 175 -1.44 -13.49 -7.73
CA TRP A 175 -1.98 -14.62 -8.47
C TRP A 175 -1.17 -14.81 -9.75
N GLY A 176 -0.64 -16.00 -9.98
CA GLY A 176 0.06 -16.34 -11.21
C GLY A 176 -0.82 -17.17 -12.14
N PRO A 177 -0.33 -17.54 -13.33
CA PRO A 177 -1.11 -18.31 -14.31
C PRO A 177 -1.61 -19.68 -13.82
N ARG A 178 -0.91 -20.29 -12.87
CA ARG A 178 -1.24 -21.63 -12.34
C ARG A 178 -1.30 -21.67 -10.81
N PHE A 179 -0.47 -20.86 -10.14
CA PHE A 179 -0.38 -20.79 -8.67
C PHE A 179 0.11 -19.41 -8.25
N PRO A 180 -0.12 -19.03 -6.99
CA PRO A 180 0.38 -17.76 -6.49
C PRO A 180 1.91 -17.69 -6.56
N ALA A 181 2.42 -16.56 -7.04
CA ALA A 181 3.84 -16.26 -7.11
C ALA A 181 4.25 -15.27 -6.00
N ILE A 182 5.42 -15.50 -5.42
CA ILE A 182 6.05 -14.58 -4.46
C ILE A 182 7.13 -13.80 -5.20
N MET A 183 7.07 -12.48 -5.08
CA MET A 183 8.00 -11.56 -5.71
C MET A 183 8.54 -10.58 -4.67
N LYS A 184 9.74 -10.09 -4.90
CA LYS A 184 10.30 -8.95 -4.20
C LYS A 184 10.22 -7.73 -5.12
N TYR A 185 9.57 -6.67 -4.63
CA TYR A 185 9.51 -5.38 -5.27
C TYR A 185 10.40 -4.41 -4.53
N ARG A 186 11.13 -3.58 -5.29
CA ARG A 186 11.81 -2.40 -4.77
C ARG A 186 11.21 -1.18 -5.43
N TYR A 187 10.53 -0.40 -4.63
CA TYR A 187 10.01 0.90 -5.05
C TYR A 187 11.08 1.96 -4.83
N THR A 188 11.26 2.84 -5.82
CA THR A 188 12.05 4.06 -5.68
C THR A 188 11.07 5.22 -5.55
N LEU A 189 11.29 6.06 -4.54
CA LEU A 189 10.46 7.23 -4.29
C LEU A 189 11.32 8.49 -4.24
N GLU A 190 10.74 9.58 -4.71
CA GLU A 190 11.31 10.92 -4.60
C GLU A 190 10.33 11.85 -3.89
N PRO A 191 10.82 12.91 -3.22
CA PRO A 191 9.96 13.91 -2.65
C PRO A 191 9.29 14.72 -3.77
N TYR A 192 8.01 14.97 -3.61
CA TYR A 192 7.26 15.88 -4.44
C TYR A 192 6.45 16.82 -3.56
N LYS A 193 6.86 18.10 -3.50
CA LYS A 193 6.34 19.07 -2.53
C LYS A 193 6.53 18.56 -1.10
N ASP A 194 5.46 18.29 -0.36
CA ASP A 194 5.50 17.86 1.04
C ASP A 194 5.28 16.35 1.23
N PHE A 195 5.27 15.56 0.16
CA PHE A 195 5.03 14.11 0.23
C PHE A 195 5.97 13.33 -0.70
N TRP A 196 6.01 12.01 -0.53
CA TRP A 196 6.77 11.11 -1.39
C TRP A 196 5.90 10.59 -2.54
N VAL A 197 6.51 10.41 -3.72
CA VAL A 197 5.86 9.79 -4.88
C VAL A 197 6.71 8.67 -5.43
N ILE A 198 6.07 7.60 -5.89
CA ILE A 198 6.71 6.47 -6.53
C ILE A 198 7.16 6.89 -7.93
N VAL A 199 8.45 6.69 -8.23
CA VAL A 199 9.08 7.06 -9.52
C VAL A 199 9.62 5.86 -10.28
N ASN A 200 9.87 4.72 -9.61
CA ASN A 200 10.32 3.48 -10.24
C ASN A 200 9.89 2.25 -9.45
N LEU A 201 9.85 1.11 -10.12
CA LEU A 201 9.59 -0.21 -9.56
C LEU A 201 10.51 -1.24 -10.23
N ASP A 202 11.34 -1.89 -9.43
CA ASP A 202 12.09 -3.07 -9.81
C ASP A 202 11.45 -4.32 -9.20
N ALA A 203 11.21 -5.32 -10.04
CA ALA A 203 10.57 -6.57 -9.62
C ALA A 203 11.52 -7.75 -9.83
N SER A 204 11.63 -8.62 -8.82
CA SER A 204 12.39 -9.87 -8.91
C SER A 204 11.59 -11.03 -8.35
N ILE A 205 11.78 -12.21 -8.94
CA ILE A 205 11.15 -13.44 -8.46
C ILE A 205 11.99 -13.97 -7.29
N VAL A 206 11.34 -14.27 -6.18
CA VAL A 206 11.98 -14.98 -5.08
C VAL A 206 11.97 -16.47 -5.44
N LYS A 207 13.14 -17.02 -5.73
CA LYS A 207 13.31 -18.49 -5.82
C LYS A 207 13.32 -19.03 -4.38
N GLU A 208 12.35 -19.83 -4.03
CA GLU A 208 12.37 -20.64 -2.82
C GLU A 208 13.38 -21.76 -2.92
#